data_a97f0c4503580447eca5de6676274efb
#
_entry.id   a97f0c4503580447eca5de6676274efb
#
_cell.length_a   1.000
_cell.length_b   1.000
_cell.length_c   1.000
_cell.angle_alpha   90.00
_cell.angle_beta   90.00
_cell.angle_gamma   90.00
#
_symmetry.space_group_name_H-M   'P 1'
#
loop_
_entity.id
_entity.type
_entity.pdbx_description
1 polymer ?
#
loop_
_entity_poly.entity_id
_entity_poly.type
_entity_poly.pdbx_seq_one_letter_code
_entity_poly.pdbx_strand_id
1 'polypeptide(L)'
;MCLAVVLGLLSSCSGTDYLNAIPKKSTALISVDMQQMASGKSDEDKAGMLKSLLHVEDASKCGIDISEKIFLFESADGNLGLCAKVSDEGDVEDWLASLAKQHIATEVKERKGFHFSVLKNSWLVGFSDQALLVMGPVVADAQAQLQQQMVKYLKADEDEGITASPMFERLETITSPMAMVAQAQALPEKFVAPFTLGTPKDTDPSQVVIAAEMDVKDGILQVKGETFSFNKEIYE
;
A
#
# COMPACT_ATOMS: atom_id res chain seq x y z
N MET A 1 -41.89 -16.81 29.43
CA MET A 1 -41.43 -17.00 28.04
C MET A 1 -40.61 -15.79 27.66
N CYS A 2 -39.30 -15.86 27.89
CA CYS A 2 -38.36 -14.78 27.53
C CYS A 2 -37.73 -15.12 26.17
N LEU A 3 -38.08 -14.34 25.16
CA LEU A 3 -37.50 -14.43 23.82
C LEU A 3 -36.19 -13.66 23.83
N ALA A 4 -35.06 -14.36 23.96
CA ALA A 4 -33.74 -13.78 23.79
C ALA A 4 -33.49 -13.57 22.28
N VAL A 5 -33.55 -12.34 21.83
CA VAL A 5 -33.09 -11.95 20.49
C VAL A 5 -31.59 -11.92 20.51
N VAL A 6 -30.95 -12.95 19.98
CA VAL A 6 -29.54 -12.95 19.66
C VAL A 6 -29.37 -12.12 18.38
N LEU A 7 -29.02 -10.86 18.54
CA LEU A 7 -28.45 -10.06 17.44
C LEU A 7 -27.07 -10.62 17.11
N GLY A 8 -27.02 -11.48 16.11
CA GLY A 8 -25.77 -11.85 15.48
C GLY A 8 -25.16 -10.60 14.82
N LEU A 9 -24.06 -10.13 15.37
CA LEU A 9 -23.16 -9.19 14.69
C LEU A 9 -22.60 -9.92 13.47
N LEU A 10 -23.27 -9.77 12.34
CA LEU A 10 -22.66 -10.05 11.05
C LEU A 10 -21.58 -8.97 10.86
N SER A 11 -20.36 -9.27 11.31
CA SER A 11 -19.18 -8.59 10.80
C SER A 11 -19.19 -8.86 9.29
N SER A 12 -19.71 -7.91 8.54
CA SER A 12 -19.47 -7.85 7.10
C SER A 12 -17.97 -7.64 6.98
N CYS A 13 -17.22 -8.69 6.69
CA CYS A 13 -15.85 -8.53 6.17
C CYS A 13 -15.99 -7.71 4.89
N SER A 14 -15.82 -6.41 4.99
CA SER A 14 -15.71 -5.55 3.82
C SER A 14 -14.43 -5.96 3.12
N GLY A 15 -14.47 -6.14 1.79
CA GLY A 15 -13.27 -6.53 1.02
C GLY A 15 -12.11 -5.54 1.15
N THR A 16 -12.29 -4.47 1.91
CA THR A 16 -11.38 -3.34 2.15
C THR A 16 -10.67 -3.38 3.51
N ASP A 17 -10.88 -4.39 4.34
CA ASP A 17 -10.30 -4.45 5.70
C ASP A 17 -8.77 -4.44 5.70
N TYR A 18 -8.13 -4.94 4.62
CA TYR A 18 -6.66 -4.88 4.47
C TYR A 18 -6.13 -3.44 4.44
N LEU A 19 -6.95 -2.45 4.06
CA LEU A 19 -6.56 -1.04 4.02
C LEU A 19 -6.35 -0.44 5.42
N ASN A 20 -6.91 -1.06 6.46
CA ASN A 20 -6.69 -0.64 7.84
C ASN A 20 -5.21 -0.75 8.25
N ALA A 21 -4.45 -1.62 7.58
CA ALA A 21 -3.02 -1.77 7.80
C ALA A 21 -2.17 -0.61 7.21
N ILE A 22 -2.75 0.27 6.40
CA ILE A 22 -2.08 1.48 5.92
C ILE A 22 -2.35 2.61 6.92
N PRO A 23 -1.31 3.24 7.50
CA PRO A 23 -1.51 4.28 8.52
C PRO A 23 -2.31 5.48 7.99
N LYS A 24 -3.32 5.92 8.75
CA LYS A 24 -4.12 7.13 8.45
C LYS A 24 -3.27 8.39 8.18
N LYS A 25 -2.12 8.52 8.85
CA LYS A 25 -1.21 9.66 8.75
C LYS A 25 -0.12 9.47 7.69
N SER A 26 -0.34 8.61 6.70
CA SER A 26 0.58 8.49 5.56
C SER A 26 0.72 9.82 4.83
N THR A 27 1.94 10.13 4.38
CA THR A 27 2.28 11.38 3.68
C THR A 27 2.17 11.26 2.16
N ALA A 28 2.20 10.02 1.64
CA ALA A 28 1.97 9.70 0.25
C ALA A 28 1.19 8.39 0.15
N LEU A 29 0.35 8.30 -0.87
CA LEU A 29 -0.46 7.13 -1.17
C LEU A 29 -0.57 6.97 -2.69
N ILE A 30 -0.24 5.79 -3.20
CA ILE A 30 -0.37 5.41 -4.60
C ILE A 30 -1.20 4.14 -4.66
N SER A 31 -2.27 4.15 -5.46
CA SER A 31 -3.04 2.94 -5.77
C SER A 31 -2.63 2.39 -7.13
N VAL A 32 -2.56 1.07 -7.23
CA VAL A 32 -2.24 0.33 -8.46
C VAL A 32 -3.32 -0.72 -8.67
N ASP A 33 -4.10 -0.56 -9.74
CA ASP A 33 -5.09 -1.52 -10.19
C ASP A 33 -4.46 -2.45 -11.23
N MET A 34 -4.05 -3.64 -10.77
CA MET A 34 -3.38 -4.62 -11.62
C MET A 34 -4.28 -5.13 -12.74
N GLN A 35 -5.60 -5.21 -12.52
CA GLN A 35 -6.53 -5.66 -13.55
C GLN A 35 -6.70 -4.62 -14.66
N GLN A 36 -6.83 -3.35 -14.31
CA GLN A 36 -6.88 -2.27 -15.30
C GLN A 36 -5.57 -2.13 -16.06
N MET A 37 -4.41 -2.22 -15.39
CA MET A 37 -3.10 -2.19 -16.03
C MET A 37 -2.88 -3.34 -17.01
N ALA A 38 -3.47 -4.48 -16.72
CA ALA A 38 -3.41 -5.66 -17.55
C ALA A 38 -4.51 -5.69 -18.64
N SER A 39 -5.47 -4.75 -18.61
CA SER A 39 -6.52 -4.66 -19.62
C SER A 39 -5.90 -4.41 -21.00
N GLY A 40 -6.31 -5.21 -22.00
CA GLY A 40 -5.74 -5.14 -23.35
C GLY A 40 -4.48 -5.97 -23.60
N LYS A 41 -3.93 -6.63 -22.56
CA LYS A 41 -2.83 -7.60 -22.71
C LYS A 41 -3.38 -9.02 -22.82
N SER A 42 -2.63 -9.92 -23.47
CA SER A 42 -2.96 -11.35 -23.49
C SER A 42 -2.83 -11.95 -22.08
N ASP A 43 -3.51 -13.06 -21.81
CA ASP A 43 -3.40 -13.74 -20.51
C ASP A 43 -1.97 -14.26 -20.26
N GLU A 44 -1.23 -14.61 -21.31
CA GLU A 44 0.19 -14.99 -21.23
C GLU A 44 1.06 -13.80 -20.81
N ASP A 45 0.83 -12.60 -21.34
CA ASP A 45 1.56 -11.39 -20.97
C ASP A 45 1.28 -10.98 -19.52
N LYS A 46 0.01 -11.11 -19.08
CA LYS A 46 -0.39 -10.86 -17.69
C LYS A 46 0.32 -11.79 -16.72
N ALA A 47 0.26 -13.10 -17.01
CA ALA A 47 0.92 -14.12 -16.22
C ALA A 47 2.44 -13.93 -16.18
N GLY A 48 3.06 -13.58 -17.30
CA GLY A 48 4.50 -13.30 -17.41
C GLY A 48 4.91 -12.08 -16.58
N MET A 49 4.12 -11.02 -16.59
CA MET A 49 4.37 -9.83 -15.78
C MET A 49 4.30 -10.12 -14.27
N LEU A 50 3.26 -10.81 -13.83
CA LEU A 50 3.09 -11.19 -12.42
C LEU A 50 4.17 -12.18 -11.96
N LYS A 51 4.50 -13.17 -12.78
CA LYS A 51 5.58 -14.13 -12.53
C LYS A 51 6.92 -13.42 -12.32
N SER A 52 7.24 -12.45 -13.17
CA SER A 52 8.46 -11.66 -13.06
C SER A 52 8.48 -10.77 -11.83
N LEU A 53 7.34 -10.14 -11.48
CA LEU A 53 7.23 -9.22 -10.35
C LEU A 53 7.31 -9.95 -9.01
N LEU A 54 6.62 -11.09 -8.89
CA LEU A 54 6.50 -11.84 -7.64
C LEU A 54 7.54 -12.95 -7.48
N HIS A 55 8.39 -13.18 -8.50
CA HIS A 55 9.36 -14.28 -8.52
C HIS A 55 8.73 -15.66 -8.23
N VAL A 56 7.52 -15.90 -8.75
CA VAL A 56 6.78 -17.16 -8.59
C VAL A 56 6.57 -17.82 -9.96
N GLU A 57 6.44 -19.14 -9.95
CA GLU A 57 6.08 -19.86 -11.18
C GLU A 57 4.60 -19.66 -11.55
N ASP A 58 3.76 -19.54 -10.55
CA ASP A 58 2.31 -19.32 -10.67
C ASP A 58 1.87 -18.20 -9.72
N ALA A 59 1.55 -17.04 -10.28
CA ALA A 59 1.14 -15.87 -9.50
C ALA A 59 -0.17 -16.08 -8.72
N SER A 60 -1.01 -17.04 -9.12
CA SER A 60 -2.23 -17.39 -8.38
C SER A 60 -1.96 -18.07 -7.04
N LYS A 61 -0.74 -18.54 -6.81
CA LYS A 61 -0.32 -19.28 -5.61
C LYS A 61 0.55 -18.49 -4.65
N CYS A 62 0.58 -17.16 -4.77
CA CYS A 62 1.33 -16.33 -3.84
C CYS A 62 0.50 -15.86 -2.63
N GLY A 63 -0.79 -16.23 -2.58
CA GLY A 63 -1.69 -15.86 -1.49
C GLY A 63 -2.13 -14.40 -1.46
N ILE A 64 -1.81 -13.62 -2.51
CA ILE A 64 -2.19 -12.21 -2.65
C ILE A 64 -3.39 -12.11 -3.58
N ASP A 65 -4.41 -11.36 -3.18
CA ASP A 65 -5.57 -11.07 -4.01
C ASP A 65 -5.25 -9.93 -4.99
N ILE A 66 -4.78 -10.29 -6.19
CA ILE A 66 -4.46 -9.34 -7.25
C ILE A 66 -5.69 -8.73 -7.95
N SER A 67 -6.91 -9.18 -7.61
CA SER A 67 -8.14 -8.53 -8.08
C SER A 67 -8.43 -7.23 -7.35
N GLU A 68 -7.85 -7.06 -6.18
CA GLU A 68 -7.90 -5.83 -5.40
C GLU A 68 -6.70 -4.93 -5.71
N LYS A 69 -6.87 -3.63 -5.44
CA LYS A 69 -5.78 -2.66 -5.63
C LYS A 69 -4.63 -2.94 -4.66
N ILE A 70 -3.41 -2.78 -5.15
CA ILE A 70 -2.19 -2.73 -4.33
C ILE A 70 -1.90 -1.27 -4.03
N PHE A 71 -1.48 -0.98 -2.80
CA PHE A 71 -1.15 0.39 -2.39
C PHE A 71 0.32 0.50 -2.03
N LEU A 72 0.95 1.56 -2.52
CA LEU A 72 2.25 2.03 -2.04
C LEU A 72 1.99 3.26 -1.17
N PHE A 73 2.72 3.39 -0.08
CA PHE A 73 2.56 4.53 0.84
C PHE A 73 3.88 4.94 1.46
N GLU A 74 3.92 6.16 1.97
CA GLU A 74 4.97 6.61 2.88
C GLU A 74 4.31 6.90 4.23
N SER A 75 4.80 6.26 5.29
CA SER A 75 4.34 6.54 6.65
C SER A 75 4.82 7.91 7.14
N ALA A 76 4.20 8.45 8.18
CA ALA A 76 4.61 9.73 8.77
C ALA A 76 6.09 9.77 9.23
N ASP A 77 6.68 8.60 9.51
CA ASP A 77 8.09 8.44 9.90
C ASP A 77 9.02 8.30 8.67
N GLY A 78 8.50 8.44 7.44
CA GLY A 78 9.29 8.37 6.20
C GLY A 78 9.62 6.94 5.74
N ASN A 79 9.04 5.90 6.34
CA ASN A 79 9.20 4.54 5.85
C ASN A 79 8.29 4.30 4.63
N LEU A 80 8.87 3.73 3.58
CA LEU A 80 8.07 3.29 2.44
C LEU A 80 7.35 1.99 2.79
N GLY A 81 6.14 1.83 2.27
CA GLY A 81 5.33 0.65 2.47
C GLY A 81 4.59 0.21 1.21
N LEU A 82 4.32 -1.08 1.14
CA LEU A 82 3.40 -1.69 0.19
C LEU A 82 2.36 -2.45 0.99
N CYS A 83 1.08 -2.30 0.63
CA CYS A 83 -0.03 -3.04 1.21
C CYS A 83 -0.80 -3.76 0.11
N ALA A 84 -1.05 -5.05 0.31
CA ALA A 84 -1.86 -5.88 -0.55
C ALA A 84 -2.84 -6.71 0.28
N LYS A 85 -3.99 -7.05 -0.32
CA LYS A 85 -4.95 -7.96 0.30
C LYS A 85 -4.44 -9.39 0.25
N VAL A 86 -4.56 -10.10 1.36
CA VAL A 86 -4.27 -11.54 1.45
C VAL A 86 -5.53 -12.30 1.06
N SER A 87 -5.39 -13.28 0.17
CA SER A 87 -6.43 -14.23 -0.20
C SER A 87 -6.28 -15.56 0.54
N ASP A 88 -5.04 -15.98 0.80
CA ASP A 88 -4.68 -17.18 1.55
C ASP A 88 -3.36 -16.98 2.29
N GLU A 89 -3.39 -17.03 3.62
CA GLU A 89 -2.22 -16.81 4.48
C GLU A 89 -1.19 -17.94 4.34
N GLY A 90 -1.65 -19.18 4.16
CA GLY A 90 -0.77 -20.34 3.97
C GLY A 90 0.00 -20.25 2.65
N ASP A 91 -0.64 -19.80 1.58
CA ASP A 91 0.01 -19.58 0.30
C ASP A 91 1.05 -18.45 0.37
N VAL A 92 0.81 -17.38 1.16
CA VAL A 92 1.80 -16.33 1.43
C VAL A 92 3.02 -16.91 2.16
N GLU A 93 2.79 -17.75 3.17
CA GLU A 93 3.86 -18.41 3.92
C GLU A 93 4.70 -19.32 3.01
N ASP A 94 4.06 -20.14 2.18
CA ASP A 94 4.72 -21.03 1.23
C ASP A 94 5.51 -20.25 0.17
N TRP A 95 4.98 -19.14 -0.32
CA TRP A 95 5.69 -18.24 -1.22
C TRP A 95 6.96 -17.68 -0.58
N LEU A 96 6.86 -17.13 0.65
CA LEU A 96 8.01 -16.61 1.38
C LEU A 96 9.02 -17.72 1.72
N ALA A 97 8.56 -18.93 2.04
CA ALA A 97 9.44 -20.09 2.25
C ALA A 97 10.21 -20.45 0.98
N SER A 98 9.59 -20.33 -0.19
CA SER A 98 10.27 -20.53 -1.48
C SER A 98 11.34 -19.48 -1.74
N LEU A 99 11.09 -18.22 -1.37
CA LEU A 99 12.08 -17.13 -1.45
C LEU A 99 13.22 -17.33 -0.43
N ALA A 100 12.92 -17.89 0.73
CA ALA A 100 13.94 -18.21 1.74
C ALA A 100 14.92 -19.30 1.24
N LYS A 101 14.42 -20.33 0.55
CA LYS A 101 15.25 -21.35 -0.11
C LYS A 101 16.19 -20.75 -1.17
N GLN A 102 15.80 -19.65 -1.79
CA GLN A 102 16.59 -18.90 -2.77
C GLN A 102 17.50 -17.83 -2.12
N HIS A 103 17.54 -17.73 -0.82
CA HIS A 103 18.24 -16.70 -0.05
C HIS A 103 17.79 -15.25 -0.35
N ILE A 104 16.57 -15.07 -0.85
CA ILE A 104 15.96 -13.76 -1.10
C ILE A 104 15.24 -13.26 0.16
N ALA A 105 14.68 -14.18 0.96
CA ALA A 105 13.99 -13.90 2.21
C ALA A 105 14.60 -14.69 3.38
N THR A 106 14.27 -14.27 4.60
CA THR A 106 14.47 -15.10 5.79
C THR A 106 13.28 -16.06 5.97
N GLU A 107 13.45 -17.10 6.77
CA GLU A 107 12.34 -17.94 7.18
C GLU A 107 11.26 -17.11 7.90
N VAL A 108 10.00 -17.48 7.68
CA VAL A 108 8.86 -16.84 8.34
C VAL A 108 8.86 -17.15 9.84
N LYS A 109 8.61 -16.13 10.65
CA LYS A 109 8.53 -16.23 12.12
C LYS A 109 7.27 -15.55 12.60
N GLU A 110 6.55 -16.22 13.48
CA GLU A 110 5.41 -15.62 14.15
C GLU A 110 5.86 -14.66 15.27
N ARG A 111 5.22 -13.50 15.33
CA ARG A 111 5.40 -12.48 16.38
C ARG A 111 4.07 -11.79 16.67
N LYS A 112 3.59 -11.89 17.92
CA LYS A 112 2.36 -11.25 18.41
C LYS A 112 1.12 -11.56 17.57
N GLY A 113 1.04 -12.78 17.03
CA GLY A 113 -0.09 -13.24 16.22
C GLY A 113 -0.01 -12.84 14.74
N PHE A 114 1.14 -12.36 14.28
CA PHE A 114 1.41 -12.04 12.87
C PHE A 114 2.68 -12.75 12.39
N HIS A 115 2.77 -12.94 11.09
CA HIS A 115 3.90 -13.60 10.46
C HIS A 115 4.86 -12.58 9.86
N PHE A 116 6.17 -12.78 10.04
CA PHE A 116 7.20 -11.86 9.57
C PHE A 116 8.33 -12.58 8.85
N SER A 117 8.86 -11.92 7.82
CA SER A 117 10.06 -12.29 7.08
C SER A 117 10.84 -11.03 6.71
N VAL A 118 12.11 -11.17 6.31
CA VAL A 118 12.94 -10.07 5.83
C VAL A 118 13.39 -10.37 4.41
N LEU A 119 13.08 -9.47 3.47
CA LEU A 119 13.48 -9.56 2.07
C LEU A 119 14.78 -8.77 1.86
N LYS A 120 15.75 -9.38 1.17
CA LYS A 120 17.02 -8.74 0.77
C LYS A 120 17.69 -7.98 1.92
N ASN A 121 17.58 -8.50 3.15
CA ASN A 121 18.13 -7.95 4.39
C ASN A 121 17.67 -6.54 4.81
N SER A 122 16.77 -5.91 4.08
CA SER A 122 16.39 -4.50 4.34
C SER A 122 14.90 -4.20 4.25
N TRP A 123 14.07 -5.13 3.79
CA TRP A 123 12.64 -4.95 3.71
C TRP A 123 11.92 -5.95 4.61
N LEU A 124 11.13 -5.45 5.57
CA LEU A 124 10.30 -6.32 6.39
C LEU A 124 9.00 -6.63 5.68
N VAL A 125 8.64 -7.92 5.67
CA VAL A 125 7.31 -8.40 5.32
C VAL A 125 6.59 -8.77 6.60
N GLY A 126 5.38 -8.27 6.77
CA GLY A 126 4.48 -8.68 7.85
C GLY A 126 3.09 -8.96 7.29
N PHE A 127 2.43 -10.03 7.71
CA PHE A 127 1.13 -10.38 7.17
C PHE A 127 0.22 -11.07 8.19
N SER A 128 -1.07 -11.03 7.88
CA SER A 128 -2.17 -11.71 8.52
C SER A 128 -3.04 -12.38 7.45
N ASP A 129 -4.16 -12.94 7.84
CA ASP A 129 -5.20 -13.43 6.94
C ASP A 129 -5.90 -12.33 6.10
N GLN A 130 -5.66 -11.06 6.41
CA GLN A 130 -6.30 -9.90 5.76
C GLN A 130 -5.33 -9.12 4.88
N ALA A 131 -4.17 -8.76 5.42
CA ALA A 131 -3.25 -7.82 4.82
C ALA A 131 -1.81 -8.34 4.81
N LEU A 132 -1.10 -8.03 3.74
CA LEU A 132 0.34 -8.14 3.61
C LEU A 132 0.92 -6.74 3.56
N LEU A 133 1.89 -6.46 4.44
CA LEU A 133 2.69 -5.25 4.46
C LEU A 133 4.15 -5.57 4.10
N VAL A 134 4.75 -4.77 3.23
CA VAL A 134 6.20 -4.74 3.01
C VAL A 134 6.68 -3.35 3.31
N MET A 135 7.60 -3.19 4.27
CA MET A 135 8.08 -1.86 4.70
C MET A 135 9.61 -1.80 4.78
N GLY A 136 10.16 -0.64 4.42
CA GLY A 136 11.59 -0.38 4.43
C GLY A 136 11.99 0.78 3.50
N PRO A 137 13.26 0.82 3.05
CA PRO A 137 14.36 -0.02 3.51
C PRO A 137 14.78 0.31 4.95
N VAL A 138 15.22 -0.68 5.70
CA VAL A 138 15.61 -0.54 7.11
C VAL A 138 16.91 -1.27 7.40
N VAL A 139 17.80 -0.63 8.15
CA VAL A 139 19.05 -1.27 8.62
C VAL A 139 18.76 -2.31 9.71
N ALA A 140 19.64 -3.29 9.86
CA ALA A 140 19.44 -4.42 10.76
C ALA A 140 19.08 -4.01 12.20
N ASP A 141 19.75 -3.00 12.75
CA ASP A 141 19.55 -2.54 14.12
C ASP A 141 18.16 -1.88 14.35
N ALA A 142 17.54 -1.38 13.28
CA ALA A 142 16.22 -0.74 13.34
C ALA A 142 15.06 -1.68 12.97
N GLN A 143 15.34 -2.90 12.51
CA GLN A 143 14.31 -3.86 12.08
C GLN A 143 13.32 -4.19 13.20
N ALA A 144 13.78 -4.38 14.41
CA ALA A 144 12.92 -4.69 15.55
C ALA A 144 11.92 -3.57 15.87
N GLN A 145 12.34 -2.31 15.72
CA GLN A 145 11.47 -1.15 15.92
C GLN A 145 10.41 -1.08 14.80
N LEU A 146 10.83 -1.23 13.54
CA LEU A 146 9.89 -1.24 12.41
C LEU A 146 8.89 -2.40 12.52
N GLN A 147 9.33 -3.58 12.95
CA GLN A 147 8.44 -4.72 13.18
C GLN A 147 7.38 -4.42 14.24
N GLN A 148 7.73 -3.74 15.34
CA GLN A 148 6.76 -3.33 16.35
C GLN A 148 5.74 -2.32 15.79
N GLN A 149 6.18 -1.44 14.91
CA GLN A 149 5.32 -0.51 14.21
C GLN A 149 4.34 -1.24 13.27
N MET A 150 4.84 -2.19 12.48
CA MET A 150 4.01 -3.01 11.59
C MET A 150 2.97 -3.83 12.34
N VAL A 151 3.28 -4.33 13.54
CA VAL A 151 2.28 -4.98 14.41
C VAL A 151 1.13 -4.03 14.76
N LYS A 152 1.41 -2.75 15.02
CA LYS A 152 0.35 -1.76 15.29
C LYS A 152 -0.50 -1.54 14.04
N TYR A 153 0.12 -1.43 12.87
CA TYR A 153 -0.58 -1.24 11.61
C TYR A 153 -1.46 -2.45 11.26
N LEU A 154 -0.95 -3.68 11.41
CA LEU A 154 -1.71 -4.90 11.15
C LEU A 154 -2.88 -5.13 12.14
N LYS A 155 -2.85 -4.46 13.30
CA LYS A 155 -3.94 -4.48 14.31
C LYS A 155 -4.91 -3.33 14.19
N ALA A 156 -4.61 -2.34 13.35
CA ALA A 156 -5.39 -1.12 13.26
C ALA A 156 -6.83 -1.41 12.78
N ASP A 157 -7.76 -0.63 13.25
CA ASP A 157 -9.15 -0.61 12.81
C ASP A 157 -9.41 0.49 11.77
N GLU A 158 -10.66 0.64 11.36
CA GLU A 158 -11.07 1.63 10.35
C GLU A 158 -10.73 3.07 10.76
N ASP A 159 -10.79 3.41 12.04
CA ASP A 159 -10.51 4.77 12.53
C ASP A 159 -9.02 5.13 12.47
N GLU A 160 -8.15 4.15 12.55
CA GLU A 160 -6.69 4.28 12.50
C GLU A 160 -6.12 4.07 11.09
N GLY A 161 -6.89 3.39 10.22
CA GLY A 161 -6.53 3.06 8.85
C GLY A 161 -6.66 4.22 7.87
N ILE A 162 -6.11 4.03 6.68
CA ILE A 162 -6.06 5.05 5.62
C ILE A 162 -7.45 5.46 5.11
N THR A 163 -8.44 4.58 5.21
CA THR A 163 -9.81 4.84 4.78
C THR A 163 -10.45 6.03 5.52
N ALA A 164 -10.00 6.30 6.75
CA ALA A 164 -10.41 7.48 7.52
C ALA A 164 -9.59 8.75 7.20
N SER A 165 -8.79 8.74 6.13
CA SER A 165 -7.95 9.87 5.71
C SER A 165 -8.57 10.64 4.54
N PRO A 166 -8.55 11.99 4.55
CA PRO A 166 -8.97 12.79 3.40
C PRO A 166 -8.10 12.55 2.16
N MET A 167 -6.87 12.07 2.31
CA MET A 167 -6.04 11.65 1.18
C MET A 167 -6.63 10.44 0.45
N PHE A 168 -7.17 9.48 1.18
CA PHE A 168 -7.82 8.31 0.60
C PHE A 168 -9.12 8.71 -0.11
N GLU A 169 -9.94 9.54 0.50
CA GLU A 169 -11.16 10.08 -0.15
C GLU A 169 -10.82 10.75 -1.49
N ARG A 170 -9.74 11.54 -1.53
CA ARG A 170 -9.30 12.19 -2.77
C ARG A 170 -8.77 11.18 -3.79
N LEU A 171 -8.02 10.17 -3.35
CA LEU A 171 -7.48 9.12 -4.22
C LEU A 171 -8.59 8.34 -4.92
N GLU A 172 -9.65 7.99 -4.20
CA GLU A 172 -10.80 7.23 -4.75
C GLU A 172 -11.59 8.00 -5.81
N THR A 173 -11.41 9.32 -5.92
CA THR A 173 -12.02 10.10 -7.02
C THR A 173 -11.25 9.98 -8.34
N ILE A 174 -10.06 9.38 -8.34
CA ILE A 174 -9.20 9.21 -9.52
C ILE A 174 -9.43 7.81 -10.09
N THR A 175 -9.90 7.71 -11.33
CA THR A 175 -10.32 6.45 -11.96
C THR A 175 -9.25 5.82 -12.86
N SER A 176 -8.01 6.31 -12.84
CA SER A 176 -6.92 5.74 -13.64
C SER A 176 -6.38 4.42 -13.04
N PRO A 177 -5.73 3.56 -13.85
CA PRO A 177 -5.10 2.33 -13.36
C PRO A 177 -4.08 2.54 -12.26
N MET A 178 -3.42 3.70 -12.25
CA MET A 178 -2.54 4.14 -11.17
C MET A 178 -2.94 5.55 -10.78
N ALA A 179 -3.08 5.79 -9.48
CA ALA A 179 -3.42 7.09 -8.92
C ALA A 179 -2.52 7.41 -7.73
N MET A 180 -2.23 8.69 -7.54
CA MET A 180 -1.39 9.18 -6.45
C MET A 180 -2.05 10.36 -5.76
N VAL A 181 -1.98 10.38 -4.43
CA VAL A 181 -2.16 11.58 -3.60
C VAL A 181 -1.01 11.65 -2.62
N ALA A 182 -0.27 12.75 -2.63
CA ALA A 182 0.92 12.89 -1.80
C ALA A 182 1.11 14.33 -1.33
N GLN A 183 1.60 14.50 -0.11
CA GLN A 183 2.11 15.79 0.35
C GLN A 183 3.38 16.14 -0.45
N ALA A 184 3.56 17.39 -0.81
CA ALA A 184 4.71 17.82 -1.60
C ALA A 184 6.05 17.47 -0.93
N GLN A 185 6.10 17.49 0.41
CA GLN A 185 7.29 17.12 1.19
C GLN A 185 7.70 15.64 1.05
N ALA A 186 6.77 14.76 0.70
CA ALA A 186 7.02 13.32 0.54
C ALA A 186 7.64 12.96 -0.82
N LEU A 187 7.71 13.90 -1.75
CA LEU A 187 8.14 13.69 -3.12
C LEU A 187 9.48 14.38 -3.39
N PRO A 188 10.33 13.83 -4.29
CA PRO A 188 11.56 14.51 -4.72
C PRO A 188 11.28 15.89 -5.33
N GLU A 189 12.06 16.91 -4.96
CA GLU A 189 11.88 18.31 -5.39
C GLU A 189 11.71 18.44 -6.91
N LYS A 190 12.54 17.75 -7.69
CA LYS A 190 12.46 17.77 -9.17
C LYS A 190 11.13 17.25 -9.71
N PHE A 191 10.45 16.38 -8.98
CA PHE A 191 9.14 15.85 -9.32
C PHE A 191 8.03 16.84 -8.94
N VAL A 192 8.19 17.52 -7.81
CA VAL A 192 7.23 18.47 -7.26
C VAL A 192 7.22 19.81 -8.00
N ALA A 193 8.38 20.26 -8.47
CA ALA A 193 8.56 21.59 -9.08
C ALA A 193 7.52 21.95 -10.16
N PRO A 194 7.14 21.08 -11.10
CA PRO A 194 6.11 21.41 -12.09
C PRO A 194 4.73 21.66 -11.50
N PHE A 195 4.42 21.03 -10.36
CA PHE A 195 3.11 21.09 -9.71
C PHE A 195 2.98 22.23 -8.70
N THR A 196 4.09 22.83 -8.28
CA THR A 196 4.12 23.92 -7.30
C THR A 196 4.27 25.32 -7.94
N LEU A 197 4.25 25.38 -9.27
CA LEU A 197 4.22 26.66 -9.99
C LEU A 197 2.94 27.44 -9.63
N GLY A 198 3.11 28.58 -8.98
CA GLY A 198 2.00 29.41 -8.50
C GLY A 198 1.63 29.22 -7.03
N THR A 199 2.23 28.24 -6.34
CA THR A 199 2.08 28.14 -4.88
C THR A 199 2.78 29.31 -4.20
N PRO A 200 2.21 29.94 -3.16
CA PRO A 200 2.88 30.98 -2.40
C PRO A 200 4.24 30.51 -1.85
N LYS A 201 5.27 31.39 -1.92
CA LYS A 201 6.65 31.00 -1.60
C LYS A 201 6.89 30.53 -0.17
N ASP A 202 6.04 30.95 0.76
CA ASP A 202 6.17 30.64 2.18
C ASP A 202 5.19 29.50 2.62
N THR A 203 4.59 28.79 1.67
CA THR A 203 3.66 27.71 1.99
C THR A 203 4.42 26.50 2.54
N ASP A 204 3.94 25.97 3.66
CA ASP A 204 4.46 24.73 4.26
C ASP A 204 4.24 23.56 3.28
N PRO A 205 5.30 22.86 2.82
CA PRO A 205 5.18 21.74 1.89
C PRO A 205 4.33 20.58 2.40
N SER A 206 4.12 20.46 3.71
CA SER A 206 3.23 19.45 4.30
C SER A 206 1.75 19.74 4.03
N GLN A 207 1.42 21.01 3.71
CA GLN A 207 0.07 21.46 3.43
C GLN A 207 -0.27 21.49 1.93
N VAL A 208 0.75 21.37 1.09
CA VAL A 208 0.58 21.25 -0.36
C VAL A 208 0.43 19.80 -0.73
N VAL A 209 -0.68 19.46 -1.37
CA VAL A 209 -1.01 18.09 -1.78
C VAL A 209 -1.08 18.01 -3.29
N ILE A 210 -0.49 16.98 -3.86
CA ILE A 210 -0.53 16.67 -5.28
C ILE A 210 -1.42 15.45 -5.47
N ALA A 211 -2.45 15.56 -6.32
CA ALA A 211 -3.25 14.44 -6.78
C ALA A 211 -3.01 14.21 -8.26
N ALA A 212 -2.67 13.00 -8.66
CA ALA A 212 -2.28 12.70 -10.01
C ALA A 212 -2.79 11.35 -10.52
N GLU A 213 -3.17 11.34 -11.78
CA GLU A 213 -3.29 10.14 -12.60
C GLU A 213 -1.90 9.74 -13.10
N MET A 214 -1.62 8.45 -13.10
CA MET A 214 -0.38 7.91 -13.64
C MET A 214 -0.71 6.81 -14.67
N ASP A 215 -0.02 6.84 -15.80
CA ASP A 215 -0.19 5.86 -16.86
C ASP A 215 1.17 5.56 -17.51
N VAL A 216 1.33 4.35 -17.98
CA VAL A 216 2.56 3.93 -18.69
C VAL A 216 2.19 3.68 -20.14
N LYS A 217 2.64 4.59 -21.03
CA LYS A 217 2.47 4.49 -22.49
C LYS A 217 3.83 4.40 -23.15
N ASP A 218 4.02 3.38 -23.97
CA ASP A 218 5.26 3.16 -24.73
C ASP A 218 6.54 3.17 -23.84
N GLY A 219 6.43 2.64 -22.61
CA GLY A 219 7.53 2.63 -21.64
C GLY A 219 7.81 3.97 -20.95
N ILE A 220 6.98 4.99 -21.20
CA ILE A 220 7.09 6.31 -20.57
C ILE A 220 6.01 6.45 -19.51
N LEU A 221 6.43 6.78 -18.28
CA LEU A 221 5.51 7.14 -17.20
C LEU A 221 4.97 8.55 -17.47
N GLN A 222 3.67 8.65 -17.73
CA GLN A 222 2.96 9.91 -17.84
C GLN A 222 2.27 10.21 -16.52
N VAL A 223 2.49 11.42 -16.00
CA VAL A 223 1.88 11.89 -14.75
C VAL A 223 1.10 13.16 -15.06
N LYS A 224 -0.20 13.15 -14.79
CA LYS A 224 -1.09 14.29 -14.99
C LYS A 224 -1.86 14.53 -13.70
N GLY A 225 -1.71 15.71 -13.15
CA GLY A 225 -2.31 15.99 -11.85
C GLY A 225 -2.51 17.46 -11.57
N GLU A 226 -3.00 17.72 -10.39
CA GLU A 226 -3.27 19.03 -9.84
C GLU A 226 -2.70 19.15 -8.42
N THR A 227 -2.50 20.39 -8.01
CA THR A 227 -2.07 20.76 -6.67
C THR A 227 -3.24 21.36 -5.91
N PHE A 228 -3.42 20.99 -4.67
CA PHE A 228 -4.44 21.54 -3.79
C PHE A 228 -3.98 21.50 -2.32
N SER A 229 -4.78 22.04 -1.42
CA SER A 229 -4.57 21.92 0.02
C SER A 229 -5.88 21.51 0.69
N PHE A 230 -5.77 20.71 1.75
CA PHE A 230 -6.91 20.49 2.65
C PHE A 230 -7.16 21.69 3.58
N ASN A 231 -6.17 22.58 3.71
CA ASN A 231 -6.34 23.89 4.36
C ASN A 231 -6.78 24.92 3.29
N LYS A 232 -8.06 25.33 3.35
CA LYS A 232 -8.67 26.25 2.36
C LYS A 232 -8.02 27.63 2.32
N GLU A 233 -7.32 28.05 3.39
CA GLU A 233 -6.68 29.36 3.47
C GLU A 233 -5.44 29.52 2.57
N ILE A 234 -4.92 28.42 2.00
CA ILE A 234 -3.68 28.45 1.22
C ILE A 234 -3.90 28.87 -0.24
N TYR A 235 -5.08 28.62 -0.79
CA TYR A 235 -5.42 28.87 -2.20
C TYR A 235 -6.59 29.86 -2.39
N GLU A 236 -7.06 30.50 -1.33
CA GLU A 236 -7.95 31.66 -1.37
C GLU A 236 -7.14 32.95 -1.37
#